data_3065fcfd067b0e7a66daa117db787dd0
#
_entry.id   3065fcfd067b0e7a66daa117db787dd0
#
_cell.length_a   1.000
_cell.length_b   1.000
_cell.length_c   1.000
_cell.angle_alpha   90.00
_cell.angle_beta   90.00
_cell.angle_gamma   90.00
#
_symmetry.space_group_name_H-M   'P 1'
#
loop_
_entity.id
_entity.type
_entity.pdbx_description
1 polymer ?
#
loop_
_entity_poly.entity_id
_entity_poly.type
_entity_poly.pdbx_seq_one_letter_code
_entity_poly.pdbx_strand_id
1 'polypeptide(L)'
;MTEKLELYRCTICGNIVQIMHSGDGELVCCEKPMEKLIPQKDDTDKHEKHVPIFTDFNEIQVGTELHPMTEEHHIEFIQCVSPDKKHVEIKFLGKLEEPKMKLCGNFEHNCALEYCNIHGLWEGKR
;
A
#
# COMPACT_ATOMS: atom_id res chain seq x y z
N MET A 1 -5.31 10.40 -17.73
CA MET A 1 -4.58 9.22 -18.18
C MET A 1 -4.04 8.44 -17.00
N THR A 2 -4.31 7.12 -16.94
CA THR A 2 -3.82 6.28 -15.86
C THR A 2 -2.49 5.62 -16.22
N GLU A 3 -1.76 5.19 -15.21
CA GLU A 3 -0.54 4.40 -15.39
C GLU A 3 -0.66 3.08 -14.63
N LYS A 4 0.01 2.07 -15.12
CA LYS A 4 0.00 0.73 -14.52
C LYS A 4 0.42 0.76 -13.07
N LEU A 5 -0.32 0.06 -12.22
CA LEU A 5 -0.12 -0.08 -10.77
C LEU A 5 -0.50 1.14 -9.93
N GLU A 6 -0.95 2.23 -10.53
CA GLU A 6 -1.51 3.32 -9.75
C GLU A 6 -2.74 2.85 -8.97
N LEU A 7 -2.92 3.43 -7.78
CA LEU A 7 -4.04 3.13 -6.90
C LEU A 7 -4.97 4.35 -6.83
N TYR A 8 -6.27 4.10 -6.92
CA TYR A 8 -7.30 5.14 -6.84
C TYR A 8 -8.32 4.76 -5.79
N ARG A 9 -8.89 5.76 -5.14
CA ARG A 9 -9.90 5.57 -4.10
C ARG A 9 -11.12 6.44 -4.36
N CYS A 10 -12.31 5.86 -4.15
CA CYS A 10 -13.54 6.63 -4.13
C CYS A 10 -13.70 7.29 -2.76
N THR A 11 -13.85 8.60 -2.72
CA THR A 11 -13.99 9.34 -1.47
C THR A 11 -15.38 9.16 -0.84
N ILE A 12 -16.32 8.58 -1.55
CA ILE A 12 -17.70 8.37 -1.06
C ILE A 12 -17.89 6.98 -0.49
N CYS A 13 -17.61 5.93 -1.27
CA CYS A 13 -17.82 4.55 -0.82
C CYS A 13 -16.56 3.86 -0.31
N GLY A 14 -15.38 4.42 -0.59
CA GLY A 14 -14.12 3.86 -0.12
C GLY A 14 -13.51 2.78 -0.99
N ASN A 15 -14.11 2.45 -2.13
CA ASN A 15 -13.49 1.47 -3.05
C ASN A 15 -12.08 1.89 -3.43
N ILE A 16 -11.15 0.94 -3.37
CA ILE A 16 -9.77 1.15 -3.85
C ILE A 16 -9.54 0.22 -5.02
N VAL A 17 -9.04 0.76 -6.12
CA VAL A 17 -8.74 -0.01 -7.33
C VAL A 17 -7.29 0.22 -7.74
N GLN A 18 -6.69 -0.78 -8.37
CA GLN A 18 -5.34 -0.68 -8.91
C GLN A 18 -5.39 -0.88 -10.43
N ILE A 19 -4.63 -0.07 -11.15
CA ILE A 19 -4.62 -0.10 -12.62
C ILE A 19 -3.75 -1.25 -13.10
N MET A 20 -4.36 -2.18 -13.81
CA MET A 20 -3.66 -3.30 -14.44
C MET A 20 -3.21 -2.94 -15.87
N HIS A 21 -4.01 -2.17 -16.57
CA HIS A 21 -3.74 -1.71 -17.92
C HIS A 21 -4.05 -0.23 -18.00
N SER A 22 -3.07 0.60 -18.40
CA SER A 22 -3.28 2.04 -18.50
C SER A 22 -4.26 2.39 -19.62
N GLY A 23 -5.10 3.38 -19.38
CA GLY A 23 -6.06 3.87 -20.34
C GLY A 23 -6.18 5.39 -20.25
N ASP A 24 -6.85 5.98 -21.22
CA ASP A 24 -6.99 7.45 -21.30
C ASP A 24 -8.24 7.97 -20.59
N GLY A 25 -9.13 7.07 -20.18
CA GLY A 25 -10.39 7.45 -19.53
C GLY A 25 -10.21 7.86 -18.08
N GLU A 26 -11.24 8.47 -17.54
CA GLU A 26 -11.30 8.88 -16.14
C GLU A 26 -12.01 7.81 -15.33
N LEU A 27 -11.48 7.51 -14.13
CA LEU A 27 -12.13 6.58 -13.21
C LEU A 27 -13.17 7.35 -12.40
N VAL A 28 -14.41 6.87 -12.45
CA VAL A 28 -15.54 7.48 -11.75
C VAL A 28 -16.22 6.42 -10.89
N CYS A 29 -16.51 6.77 -9.66
CA CYS A 29 -17.24 5.92 -8.73
C CYS A 29 -18.16 6.80 -7.91
N CYS A 30 -19.40 6.35 -7.69
CA CYS A 30 -20.41 7.13 -6.97
C CYS A 30 -20.60 8.52 -7.59
N GLU A 31 -20.60 8.57 -8.92
CA GLU A 31 -20.84 9.79 -9.73
C GLU A 31 -19.77 10.88 -9.53
N LYS A 32 -18.58 10.49 -9.04
CA LYS A 32 -17.50 11.43 -8.76
C LYS A 32 -16.17 10.83 -9.20
N PRO A 33 -15.25 11.64 -9.75
CA PRO A 33 -13.93 11.13 -10.09
C PRO A 33 -13.23 10.52 -8.88
N MET A 34 -12.60 9.37 -9.08
CA MET A 34 -11.81 8.72 -8.04
C MET A 34 -10.51 9.49 -7.83
N GLU A 35 -10.06 9.50 -6.60
CA GLU A 35 -8.84 10.20 -6.23
C GLU A 35 -7.63 9.28 -6.32
N LYS A 36 -6.58 9.75 -7.01
CA LYS A 36 -5.33 9.02 -7.10
C LYS A 36 -4.62 9.07 -5.76
N LEU A 37 -4.22 7.89 -5.25
CA LEU A 37 -3.47 7.81 -4.01
C LEU A 37 -1.99 8.05 -4.29
N ILE A 38 -1.42 9.07 -3.65
CA ILE A 38 0.00 9.40 -3.78
C ILE A 38 0.73 8.85 -2.56
N PRO A 39 1.68 7.92 -2.74
CA PRO A 39 2.37 7.35 -1.59
C PRO A 39 3.16 8.39 -0.79
N GLN A 40 3.00 8.35 0.52
CA GLN A 40 3.78 9.17 1.45
C GLN A 40 5.08 8.41 1.77
N LYS A 41 6.17 9.13 1.98
CA LYS A 41 7.50 8.53 2.12
C LYS A 41 8.23 8.90 3.40
N ASP A 42 7.66 9.76 4.23
CA ASP A 42 8.34 10.32 5.39
C ASP A 42 7.47 10.24 6.64
N ASP A 43 8.00 9.62 7.68
CA ASP A 43 7.32 9.40 8.97
C ASP A 43 7.63 10.49 10.01
N THR A 44 8.40 11.53 9.68
CA THR A 44 8.93 12.45 10.68
C THR A 44 7.88 13.16 11.53
N ASP A 45 6.70 13.41 10.98
CA ASP A 45 5.63 14.15 11.65
C ASP A 45 4.54 13.26 12.25
N LYS A 46 4.76 11.94 12.32
CA LYS A 46 3.73 11.01 12.79
C LYS A 46 4.15 10.32 14.07
N HIS A 47 3.19 10.09 14.97
CA HIS A 47 3.41 9.30 16.19
C HIS A 47 3.60 7.82 15.85
N GLU A 48 2.76 7.30 14.95
CA GLU A 48 2.89 5.95 14.45
C GLU A 48 3.76 5.94 13.21
N LYS A 49 4.58 4.91 13.08
CA LYS A 49 5.43 4.75 11.91
C LYS A 49 4.68 3.99 10.83
N HIS A 50 4.60 4.58 9.64
CA HIS A 50 3.83 4.06 8.51
C HIS A 50 4.69 3.56 7.36
N VAL A 51 5.93 4.05 7.24
CA VAL A 51 6.79 3.65 6.12
C VAL A 51 7.13 2.17 6.24
N PRO A 52 6.79 1.35 5.24
CA PRO A 52 7.17 -0.06 5.27
C PRO A 52 8.67 -0.24 5.16
N ILE A 53 9.24 -1.15 5.94
CA ILE A 53 10.66 -1.43 5.95
C ILE A 53 10.92 -2.90 5.68
N PHE A 54 12.04 -3.16 4.99
CA PHE A 54 12.51 -4.52 4.76
C PHE A 54 13.36 -4.94 5.96
N THR A 55 12.78 -5.76 6.84
CA THR A 55 13.46 -6.20 8.07
C THR A 55 14.39 -7.39 7.84
N ASP A 56 14.15 -8.11 6.77
CA ASP A 56 14.93 -9.27 6.36
C ASP A 56 14.90 -9.34 4.85
N PHE A 57 15.67 -10.26 4.28
CA PHE A 57 15.71 -10.46 2.82
C PHE A 57 14.32 -10.64 2.22
N ASN A 58 13.44 -11.34 2.91
CA ASN A 58 12.10 -11.65 2.43
C ASN A 58 10.96 -11.24 3.36
N GLU A 59 11.20 -10.24 4.22
CA GLU A 59 10.15 -9.79 5.14
C GLU A 59 10.02 -8.28 5.13
N ILE A 60 8.76 -7.82 5.18
CA ILE A 60 8.40 -6.41 5.27
C ILE A 60 7.60 -6.21 6.55
N GLN A 61 7.91 -5.12 7.25
CA GLN A 61 7.19 -4.70 8.45
C GLN A 61 6.74 -3.26 8.26
N VAL A 62 5.55 -2.91 8.75
CA VAL A 62 5.10 -1.52 8.71
C VAL A 62 5.60 -0.79 9.95
N GLY A 63 6.50 0.17 9.69
CA GLY A 63 7.10 1.00 10.72
C GLY A 63 8.30 0.36 11.41
N THR A 64 9.18 1.20 11.96
CA THR A 64 10.31 0.75 12.78
C THR A 64 9.81 0.14 14.09
N GLU A 65 8.69 0.66 14.60
CA GLU A 65 7.90 0.04 15.64
C GLU A 65 6.60 -0.41 14.99
N LEU A 66 6.06 -1.57 15.41
CA LEU A 66 4.87 -2.11 14.78
C LEU A 66 3.70 -1.13 14.87
N HIS A 67 3.11 -0.84 13.70
CA HIS A 67 1.93 0.01 13.60
C HIS A 67 0.76 -0.61 14.37
N PRO A 68 -0.10 0.21 14.98
CA PRO A 68 -1.31 -0.31 15.63
C PRO A 68 -2.18 -1.13 14.68
N MET A 69 -2.77 -2.19 15.22
CA MET A 69 -3.69 -3.05 14.48
C MET A 69 -4.96 -3.22 15.29
N THR A 70 -5.72 -2.13 15.42
CA THR A 70 -7.01 -2.12 16.10
C THR A 70 -8.14 -2.07 15.08
N GLU A 71 -9.36 -2.26 15.52
CA GLU A 71 -10.51 -2.20 14.61
C GLU A 71 -10.65 -0.83 13.96
N GLU A 72 -10.38 0.23 14.71
CA GLU A 72 -10.53 1.61 14.23
C GLU A 72 -9.31 2.12 13.48
N HIS A 73 -8.13 1.57 13.75
CA HIS A 73 -6.86 2.05 13.17
C HIS A 73 -5.96 0.87 12.88
N HIS A 74 -5.82 0.54 11.61
CA HIS A 74 -5.05 -0.64 11.19
C HIS A 74 -4.53 -0.50 9.76
N ILE A 75 -3.56 -1.34 9.43
CA ILE A 75 -3.07 -1.50 8.07
C ILE A 75 -3.96 -2.51 7.35
N GLU A 76 -4.48 -2.15 6.18
CA GLU A 76 -5.38 -3.02 5.43
C GLU A 76 -4.62 -4.00 4.54
N PHE A 77 -3.55 -3.54 3.88
CA PHE A 77 -2.74 -4.42 3.04
C PHE A 77 -1.30 -3.93 2.92
N ILE A 78 -0.42 -4.86 2.58
CA ILE A 78 0.97 -4.58 2.22
C ILE A 78 1.19 -5.14 0.82
N GLN A 79 1.83 -4.36 -0.05
CA GLN A 79 2.11 -4.77 -1.42
C GLN A 79 3.59 -4.58 -1.71
N CYS A 80 4.19 -5.54 -2.39
CA CYS A 80 5.58 -5.45 -2.82
C CYS A 80 5.64 -5.56 -4.32
N VAL A 81 6.44 -4.69 -4.95
CA VAL A 81 6.53 -4.58 -6.41
C VAL A 81 7.99 -4.77 -6.84
N SER A 82 8.21 -5.53 -7.90
CA SER A 82 9.54 -5.69 -8.48
C SER A 82 9.95 -4.42 -9.25
N PRO A 83 11.28 -4.18 -9.45
CA PRO A 83 11.74 -3.00 -10.16
C PRO A 83 11.19 -2.87 -11.58
N ASP A 84 11.01 -4.00 -12.27
CA ASP A 84 10.48 -4.01 -13.65
C ASP A 84 8.95 -3.97 -13.70
N LYS A 85 8.28 -3.95 -12.54
CA LYS A 85 6.81 -3.92 -12.41
C LYS A 85 6.11 -5.13 -13.03
N LYS A 86 6.82 -6.24 -13.21
CA LYS A 86 6.24 -7.47 -13.76
C LYS A 86 5.68 -8.38 -12.69
N HIS A 87 6.13 -8.21 -11.44
CA HIS A 87 5.72 -9.05 -10.32
C HIS A 87 5.22 -8.19 -9.18
N VAL A 88 4.05 -8.54 -8.67
CA VAL A 88 3.41 -7.87 -7.54
C VAL A 88 2.96 -8.94 -6.56
N GLU A 89 3.27 -8.73 -5.30
CA GLU A 89 2.80 -9.61 -4.23
C GLU A 89 2.06 -8.76 -3.21
N ILE A 90 0.87 -9.19 -2.81
CA ILE A 90 0.03 -8.44 -1.88
C ILE A 90 -0.49 -9.36 -0.78
N LYS A 91 -0.48 -8.84 0.45
CA LYS A 91 -1.09 -9.51 1.59
C LYS A 91 -2.16 -8.60 2.18
N PHE A 92 -3.38 -9.11 2.31
CA PHE A 92 -4.46 -8.42 3.01
C PHE A 92 -4.41 -8.83 4.47
N LEU A 93 -4.41 -7.85 5.37
CA LEU A 93 -4.27 -8.08 6.80
C LEU A 93 -5.62 -8.16 7.48
N GLY A 94 -5.76 -9.12 8.39
CA GLY A 94 -6.93 -9.23 9.24
C GLY A 94 -6.81 -8.33 10.47
N LYS A 95 -7.91 -8.18 11.20
CA LYS A 95 -7.93 -7.43 12.45
C LYS A 95 -7.01 -8.10 13.47
N LEU A 96 -6.23 -7.31 14.20
CA LEU A 96 -5.31 -7.76 15.23
C LEU A 96 -4.15 -8.62 14.71
N GLU A 97 -4.00 -8.71 13.40
CA GLU A 97 -2.85 -9.38 12.79
C GLU A 97 -1.65 -8.44 12.77
N GLU A 98 -0.45 -8.95 13.01
CA GLU A 98 0.75 -8.11 12.97
C GLU A 98 0.95 -7.53 11.56
N PRO A 99 1.32 -6.23 11.43
CA PRO A 99 1.51 -5.61 10.12
C PRO A 99 2.84 -6.00 9.48
N LYS A 100 2.92 -7.25 9.11
CA LYS A 100 4.10 -7.87 8.50
C LYS A 100 3.70 -8.71 7.29
N MET A 101 4.60 -8.80 6.33
CA MET A 101 4.42 -9.62 5.16
C MET A 101 5.70 -10.39 4.87
N LYS A 102 5.57 -11.71 4.71
CA LYS A 102 6.67 -12.54 4.29
C LYS A 102 6.53 -12.79 2.80
N LEU A 103 7.61 -12.49 2.06
CA LEU A 103 7.61 -12.59 0.62
C LEU A 103 7.83 -14.03 0.17
N CYS A 104 7.05 -14.49 -0.79
CA CYS A 104 7.10 -15.85 -1.30
C CYS A 104 7.72 -15.97 -2.69
N GLY A 105 7.76 -14.87 -3.46
CA GLY A 105 8.25 -14.90 -4.82
C GLY A 105 9.77 -14.93 -4.93
N ASN A 106 10.27 -15.46 -6.05
CA ASN A 106 11.70 -15.54 -6.35
C ASN A 106 12.15 -14.37 -7.24
N PHE A 107 11.50 -13.23 -7.15
CA PHE A 107 11.85 -12.05 -7.90
C PHE A 107 12.43 -10.99 -6.96
N GLU A 108 13.18 -10.05 -7.54
CA GLU A 108 13.75 -8.95 -6.77
C GLU A 108 12.66 -8.03 -6.23
N HIS A 109 12.79 -7.65 -4.96
CA HIS A 109 11.84 -6.74 -4.31
C HIS A 109 12.61 -5.52 -3.83
N ASN A 110 12.21 -4.34 -4.25
CA ASN A 110 12.86 -3.11 -3.80
C ASN A 110 11.88 -2.02 -3.36
N CYS A 111 10.58 -2.23 -3.54
CA CYS A 111 9.58 -1.24 -3.20
C CYS A 111 8.41 -1.91 -2.50
N ALA A 112 8.03 -1.37 -1.35
CA ALA A 112 6.87 -1.83 -0.60
C ALA A 112 5.89 -0.69 -0.42
N LEU A 113 4.61 -1.02 -0.51
CA LEU A 113 3.50 -0.11 -0.25
C LEU A 113 2.67 -0.68 0.89
N GLU A 114 2.06 0.21 1.68
CA GLU A 114 1.06 -0.21 2.65
C GLU A 114 -0.06 0.84 2.70
N TYR A 115 -1.24 0.39 3.07
CA TYR A 115 -2.39 1.29 3.21
C TYR A 115 -2.95 1.22 4.62
N CYS A 116 -2.94 2.39 5.30
CA CYS A 116 -3.54 2.57 6.60
C CYS A 116 -4.94 3.17 6.40
N ASN A 117 -5.94 2.62 7.08
CA ASN A 117 -7.31 3.09 6.91
C ASN A 117 -7.53 4.56 7.33
N ILE A 118 -6.65 5.10 8.18
CA ILE A 118 -6.74 6.48 8.65
C ILE A 118 -5.74 7.39 7.93
N HIS A 119 -4.49 6.95 7.78
CA HIS A 119 -3.41 7.81 7.29
C HIS A 119 -3.02 7.59 5.83
N GLY A 120 -3.68 6.67 5.12
CA GLY A 120 -3.52 6.52 3.67
C GLY A 120 -2.37 5.62 3.23
N LEU A 121 -1.87 5.88 2.03
CA LEU A 121 -0.89 5.06 1.34
C LEU A 121 0.53 5.54 1.64
N TRP A 122 1.43 4.59 1.93
CA TRP A 122 2.84 4.87 2.25
C TRP A 122 3.75 3.95 1.45
N GLU A 123 4.95 4.44 1.16
CA GLU A 123 5.94 3.73 0.37
C GLU A 123 7.27 3.66 1.12
N GLY A 124 7.91 2.50 1.04
CA GLY A 124 9.26 2.30 1.54
C GLY A 124 10.09 1.56 0.51
N LYS A 125 11.39 1.81 0.47
CA LYS A 125 12.32 1.13 -0.45
C LYS A 125 13.39 0.39 0.34
N ARG A 126 13.89 -0.70 -0.29
CA ARG A 126 14.98 -1.50 0.27
C ARG A 126 16.27 -0.69 0.30
#